data_ed2b25d58ddeb82b4a7f3d5cec6bfb66
#
_entry.id   ed2b25d58ddeb82b4a7f3d5cec6bfb66
#
_cell.length_a   1.000
_cell.length_b   1.000
_cell.length_c   1.000
_cell.angle_alpha   90.00
_cell.angle_beta   90.00
_cell.angle_gamma   90.00
#
_symmetry.space_group_name_H-M   'P 1'
#
loop_
_entity.id
_entity.type
_entity.pdbx_description
1 polymer ?
#
loop_
_entity_poly.entity_id
_entity_poly.type
_entity_poly.pdbx_seq_one_letter_code
_entity_poly.pdbx_strand_id
1 'polypeptide(L)'
;MKVKGYILCMCLALTAVAGYGQKTDRDYLRSGNKLYKDSLFVKAEVDYRKALELNPKSADAMYNLGNALMMQEKAKEAMEQFDAASRLEKDKKKLAQIYHNMGVILQSSKQLPQCIEAYKQSLRNNPKDNETRYNLALAQKQLKDQQQNQQNQDPVSYTHLTLPTIRLV
;
A
#
# COMPACT_ATOMS: atom_id res chain seq x y z
N MET A 1 -5.22 -61.09 25.51
CA MET A 1 -6.13 -59.95 25.70
C MET A 1 -5.40 -58.66 26.07
N LYS A 2 -4.23 -58.63 26.68
CA LYS A 2 -3.55 -57.40 27.16
C LYS A 2 -2.93 -56.55 26.00
N VAL A 3 -2.46 -57.17 24.91
CA VAL A 3 -1.82 -56.42 23.78
C VAL A 3 -2.81 -55.52 23.01
N LYS A 4 -4.08 -55.91 22.86
CA LYS A 4 -5.10 -55.11 22.18
C LYS A 4 -5.41 -53.82 22.95
N GLY A 5 -5.30 -53.82 24.29
CA GLY A 5 -5.50 -52.63 25.12
C GLY A 5 -4.39 -51.58 24.94
N TYR A 6 -3.13 -52.03 24.82
CA TYR A 6 -1.99 -51.12 24.62
C TYR A 6 -1.99 -50.45 23.24
N ILE A 7 -2.43 -51.18 22.21
CA ILE A 7 -2.56 -50.61 20.85
C ILE A 7 -3.67 -49.56 20.82
N LEU A 8 -4.79 -49.81 21.49
CA LEU A 8 -5.91 -48.83 21.57
C LEU A 8 -5.49 -47.56 22.36
N CYS A 9 -4.77 -47.71 23.48
CA CYS A 9 -4.25 -46.56 24.23
C CYS A 9 -3.20 -45.79 23.44
N MET A 10 -2.35 -46.44 22.66
CA MET A 10 -1.34 -45.78 21.83
C MET A 10 -1.98 -45.03 20.69
N CYS A 11 -3.03 -45.56 20.07
CA CYS A 11 -3.79 -44.84 19.01
C CYS A 11 -4.53 -43.62 19.61
N LEU A 12 -5.10 -43.71 20.79
CA LEU A 12 -5.74 -42.59 21.49
C LEU A 12 -4.73 -41.49 21.92
N ALA A 13 -3.52 -41.90 22.33
CA ALA A 13 -2.47 -40.94 22.67
C ALA A 13 -1.94 -40.17 21.40
N LEU A 14 -1.85 -40.84 20.26
CA LEU A 14 -1.45 -40.22 18.99
C LEU A 14 -2.50 -39.18 18.45
N THR A 15 -3.78 -39.40 18.72
CA THR A 15 -4.84 -38.45 18.34
C THR A 15 -4.89 -37.23 19.26
N ALA A 16 -4.45 -37.35 20.51
CA ALA A 16 -4.42 -36.25 21.48
C ALA A 16 -3.29 -35.21 21.16
N VAL A 17 -2.21 -35.63 20.47
CA VAL A 17 -1.12 -34.70 20.07
C VAL A 17 -1.50 -33.85 18.87
N ALA A 18 -2.47 -34.25 18.04
CA ALA A 18 -2.96 -33.48 16.91
C ALA A 18 -3.81 -32.24 17.29
N GLY A 19 -4.10 -32.08 18.57
CA GLY A 19 -4.96 -31.01 19.11
C GLY A 19 -4.22 -29.70 19.49
N TYR A 20 -2.92 -29.57 19.29
CA TYR A 20 -2.26 -28.27 19.41
C TYR A 20 -2.71 -27.41 18.22
N GLY A 21 -3.68 -26.54 18.50
CA GLY A 21 -4.39 -25.75 17.51
C GLY A 21 -3.45 -25.05 16.55
N GLN A 22 -3.52 -25.46 15.29
CA GLN A 22 -2.81 -24.80 14.21
C GLN A 22 -3.27 -23.34 14.18
N LYS A 23 -2.32 -22.40 14.21
CA LYS A 23 -2.67 -20.97 14.16
C LYS A 23 -3.50 -20.68 12.91
N THR A 24 -4.56 -19.90 13.10
CA THR A 24 -5.42 -19.44 12.00
C THR A 24 -4.85 -18.19 11.34
N ASP A 25 -5.37 -17.81 10.16
CA ASP A 25 -5.06 -16.54 9.51
C ASP A 25 -5.32 -15.35 10.43
N ARG A 26 -6.38 -15.40 11.24
CA ARG A 26 -6.72 -14.36 12.23
C ARG A 26 -5.70 -14.26 13.37
N ASP A 27 -5.13 -15.38 13.79
CA ASP A 27 -4.11 -15.38 14.84
C ASP A 27 -2.81 -14.74 14.35
N TYR A 28 -2.40 -15.05 13.12
CA TYR A 28 -1.27 -14.39 12.47
C TYR A 28 -1.55 -12.90 12.24
N LEU A 29 -2.74 -12.53 11.79
CA LEU A 29 -3.13 -11.13 11.62
C LEU A 29 -3.05 -10.35 12.94
N ARG A 30 -3.55 -10.91 14.06
CA ARG A 30 -3.46 -10.30 15.39
C ARG A 30 -2.02 -10.17 15.86
N SER A 31 -1.21 -11.20 15.66
CA SER A 31 0.21 -11.20 16.02
C SER A 31 0.97 -10.14 15.21
N GLY A 32 0.75 -10.08 13.89
CA GLY A 32 1.32 -9.05 13.03
C GLY A 32 0.93 -7.64 13.45
N ASN A 33 -0.35 -7.42 13.81
CA ASN A 33 -0.82 -6.13 14.31
C ASN A 33 -0.14 -5.70 15.61
N LYS A 34 0.14 -6.64 16.51
CA LYS A 34 0.90 -6.37 17.73
C LYS A 34 2.33 -5.99 17.41
N LEU A 35 3.01 -6.78 16.58
CA LEU A 35 4.38 -6.52 16.13
C LEU A 35 4.51 -5.17 15.41
N TYR A 36 3.53 -4.82 14.58
CA TYR A 36 3.48 -3.53 13.89
C TYR A 36 3.39 -2.36 14.90
N LYS A 37 2.53 -2.46 15.91
CA LYS A 37 2.44 -1.47 16.99
C LYS A 37 3.75 -1.32 17.79
N ASP A 38 4.48 -2.42 17.95
CA ASP A 38 5.78 -2.45 18.61
C ASP A 38 6.93 -2.01 17.65
N SER A 39 6.59 -1.46 16.48
CA SER A 39 7.54 -1.02 15.42
C SER A 39 8.45 -2.15 14.89
N LEU A 40 8.09 -3.39 15.09
CA LEU A 40 8.81 -4.58 14.61
C LEU A 40 8.32 -4.96 13.20
N PHE A 41 8.45 -4.05 12.24
CA PHE A 41 7.82 -4.14 10.91
C PHE A 41 8.23 -5.38 10.11
N VAL A 42 9.50 -5.79 10.18
CA VAL A 42 9.98 -7.02 9.51
C VAL A 42 9.32 -8.27 10.08
N LYS A 43 9.13 -8.35 11.40
CA LYS A 43 8.44 -9.47 12.02
C LYS A 43 6.93 -9.44 11.74
N ALA A 44 6.33 -8.25 11.71
CA ALA A 44 4.93 -8.07 11.32
C ALA A 44 4.69 -8.53 9.88
N GLU A 45 5.59 -8.19 8.94
CA GLU A 45 5.54 -8.68 7.56
C GLU A 45 5.47 -10.20 7.49
N VAL A 46 6.33 -10.90 8.24
CA VAL A 46 6.33 -12.37 8.27
C VAL A 46 4.98 -12.93 8.70
N ASP A 47 4.38 -12.37 9.75
CA ASP A 47 3.10 -12.84 10.25
C ASP A 47 1.96 -12.50 9.27
N TYR A 48 1.96 -11.33 8.63
CA TYR A 48 0.95 -11.00 7.62
C TYR A 48 1.06 -11.90 6.38
N ARG A 49 2.29 -12.26 5.95
CA ARG A 49 2.48 -13.22 4.85
C ARG A 49 1.93 -14.60 5.22
N LYS A 50 2.16 -15.08 6.45
CA LYS A 50 1.56 -16.34 6.93
C LYS A 50 0.03 -16.28 6.99
N ALA A 51 -0.54 -15.12 7.36
CA ALA A 51 -1.99 -14.93 7.28
C ALA A 51 -2.50 -15.07 5.84
N LEU A 52 -1.77 -14.52 4.86
CA LEU A 52 -2.11 -14.61 3.44
C LEU A 52 -1.90 -16.01 2.85
N GLU A 53 -0.94 -16.79 3.34
CA GLU A 53 -0.77 -18.21 2.97
C GLU A 53 -2.02 -19.02 3.34
N LEU A 54 -2.62 -18.74 4.50
CA LEU A 54 -3.84 -19.41 4.97
C LEU A 54 -5.12 -18.82 4.35
N ASN A 55 -5.15 -17.51 4.10
CA ASN A 55 -6.28 -16.81 3.51
C ASN A 55 -5.80 -15.80 2.44
N PRO A 56 -5.58 -16.23 1.19
CA PRO A 56 -5.07 -15.38 0.12
C PRO A 56 -6.00 -14.23 -0.29
N LYS A 57 -7.24 -14.20 0.20
CA LYS A 57 -8.22 -13.14 -0.12
C LYS A 57 -8.49 -12.19 1.07
N SER A 58 -7.62 -12.18 2.07
CA SER A 58 -7.74 -11.29 3.21
C SER A 58 -7.32 -9.86 2.85
N ALA A 59 -8.26 -8.98 2.54
CA ALA A 59 -7.99 -7.56 2.28
C ALA A 59 -7.30 -6.89 3.48
N ASP A 60 -7.69 -7.25 4.71
CA ASP A 60 -7.07 -6.72 5.93
C ASP A 60 -5.59 -7.15 6.06
N ALA A 61 -5.25 -8.39 5.72
CA ALA A 61 -3.86 -8.85 5.76
C ALA A 61 -3.01 -8.18 4.67
N MET A 62 -3.53 -8.00 3.46
CA MET A 62 -2.86 -7.27 2.39
C MET A 62 -2.63 -5.81 2.76
N TYR A 63 -3.65 -5.13 3.29
CA TYR A 63 -3.54 -3.75 3.75
C TYR A 63 -2.46 -3.59 4.83
N ASN A 64 -2.48 -4.45 5.85
CA ASN A 64 -1.52 -4.39 6.94
C ASN A 64 -0.10 -4.77 6.49
N LEU A 65 0.02 -5.72 5.55
CA LEU A 65 1.30 -6.05 4.91
C LEU A 65 1.83 -4.83 4.13
N GLY A 66 0.97 -4.18 3.36
CA GLY A 66 1.32 -2.94 2.65
C GLY A 66 1.85 -1.86 3.59
N ASN A 67 1.19 -1.67 4.74
CA ASN A 67 1.65 -0.73 5.76
C ASN A 67 3.02 -1.13 6.34
N ALA A 68 3.23 -2.41 6.67
CA ALA A 68 4.50 -2.89 7.19
C ALA A 68 5.65 -2.75 6.17
N LEU A 69 5.37 -2.96 4.89
CA LEU A 69 6.31 -2.76 3.80
C LEU A 69 6.63 -1.27 3.56
N MET A 70 5.61 -0.41 3.66
CA MET A 70 5.80 1.05 3.56
C MET A 70 6.73 1.57 4.67
N MET A 71 6.57 1.09 5.91
CA MET A 71 7.46 1.44 7.02
C MET A 71 8.89 0.89 6.88
N GLN A 72 9.10 -0.05 5.97
CA GLN A 72 10.42 -0.58 5.60
C GLN A 72 10.98 0.05 4.31
N GLU A 73 10.33 1.11 3.80
CA GLU A 73 10.68 1.80 2.55
C GLU A 73 10.59 0.89 1.29
N LYS A 74 9.90 -0.25 1.39
CA LYS A 74 9.65 -1.18 0.28
C LYS A 74 8.44 -0.72 -0.54
N ALA A 75 8.53 0.47 -1.13
CA ALA A 75 7.43 1.18 -1.77
C ALA A 75 6.72 0.38 -2.87
N LYS A 76 7.49 -0.34 -3.72
CA LYS A 76 6.94 -1.14 -4.81
C LYS A 76 6.09 -2.29 -4.29
N GLU A 77 6.63 -3.07 -3.35
CA GLU A 77 5.91 -4.20 -2.75
C GLU A 77 4.67 -3.73 -1.97
N ALA A 78 4.79 -2.60 -1.25
CA ALA A 78 3.65 -2.00 -0.55
C ALA A 78 2.52 -1.62 -1.53
N MET A 79 2.85 -1.01 -2.67
CA MET A 79 1.89 -0.63 -3.71
C MET A 79 1.16 -1.87 -4.27
N GLU A 80 1.87 -2.96 -4.53
CA GLU A 80 1.27 -4.23 -5.00
C GLU A 80 0.25 -4.77 -3.99
N GLN A 81 0.57 -4.71 -2.68
CA GLN A 81 -0.36 -5.16 -1.63
C GLN A 81 -1.57 -4.23 -1.49
N PHE A 82 -1.39 -2.91 -1.58
CA PHE A 82 -2.51 -1.97 -1.54
C PHE A 82 -3.42 -2.11 -2.76
N ASP A 83 -2.87 -2.32 -3.96
CA ASP A 83 -3.66 -2.57 -5.17
C ASP A 83 -4.48 -3.86 -5.02
N ALA A 84 -3.88 -4.95 -4.55
CA ALA A 84 -4.58 -6.20 -4.28
C ALA A 84 -5.69 -6.01 -3.22
N ALA A 85 -5.40 -5.30 -2.13
CA ALA A 85 -6.38 -5.01 -1.08
C ALA A 85 -7.56 -4.18 -1.61
N SER A 86 -7.30 -3.17 -2.45
CA SER A 86 -8.33 -2.27 -2.99
C SER A 86 -9.37 -2.97 -3.85
N ARG A 87 -8.98 -4.07 -4.51
CA ARG A 87 -9.86 -4.88 -5.36
C ARG A 87 -10.80 -5.78 -4.56
N LEU A 88 -10.44 -6.08 -3.31
CA LEU A 88 -11.19 -7.01 -2.45
C LEU A 88 -12.00 -6.29 -1.37
N GLU A 89 -11.56 -5.09 -0.96
CA GLU A 89 -12.18 -4.32 0.11
C GLU A 89 -13.52 -3.72 -0.34
N LYS A 90 -14.53 -3.81 0.53
CA LYS A 90 -15.86 -3.27 0.30
C LYS A 90 -16.23 -2.10 1.23
N ASP A 91 -15.56 -2.01 2.36
CA ASP A 91 -15.75 -0.91 3.29
C ASP A 91 -15.13 0.37 2.75
N LYS A 92 -15.95 1.40 2.56
CA LYS A 92 -15.52 2.68 1.99
C LYS A 92 -14.44 3.36 2.82
N LYS A 93 -14.48 3.25 4.15
CA LYS A 93 -13.46 3.89 5.00
C LYS A 93 -12.11 3.20 4.84
N LYS A 94 -12.10 1.87 4.78
CA LYS A 94 -10.88 1.10 4.51
C LYS A 94 -10.35 1.35 3.10
N LEU A 95 -11.21 1.42 2.09
CA LEU A 95 -10.83 1.82 0.73
C LEU A 95 -10.20 3.22 0.71
N ALA A 96 -10.76 4.16 1.45
CA ALA A 96 -10.17 5.49 1.56
C ALA A 96 -8.75 5.44 2.13
N GLN A 97 -8.52 4.66 3.18
CA GLN A 97 -7.19 4.49 3.78
C GLN A 97 -6.19 3.84 2.81
N ILE A 98 -6.62 2.82 2.07
CA ILE A 98 -5.80 2.17 1.03
C ILE A 98 -5.37 3.20 -0.02
N TYR A 99 -6.31 3.94 -0.60
CA TYR A 99 -6.01 4.95 -1.62
C TYR A 99 -5.19 6.13 -1.07
N HIS A 100 -5.39 6.50 0.19
CA HIS A 100 -4.55 7.48 0.86
C HIS A 100 -3.08 7.03 0.90
N ASN A 101 -2.82 5.80 1.37
CA ASN A 101 -1.47 5.25 1.48
C ASN A 101 -0.80 5.07 0.10
N MET A 102 -1.57 4.65 -0.92
CA MET A 102 -1.08 4.65 -2.30
C MET A 102 -0.67 6.06 -2.75
N GLY A 103 -1.47 7.07 -2.42
CA GLY A 103 -1.17 8.47 -2.70
C GLY A 103 0.13 8.93 -2.04
N VAL A 104 0.36 8.57 -0.78
CA VAL A 104 1.60 8.88 -0.04
C VAL A 104 2.83 8.28 -0.74
N ILE A 105 2.77 7.01 -1.16
CA ILE A 105 3.86 6.35 -1.89
C ILE A 105 4.11 7.04 -3.23
N LEU A 106 3.06 7.35 -3.98
CA LEU A 106 3.17 8.00 -5.28
C LEU A 106 3.73 9.43 -5.16
N GLN A 107 3.38 10.14 -4.10
CA GLN A 107 3.91 11.48 -3.82
C GLN A 107 5.41 11.44 -3.50
N SER A 108 5.85 10.51 -2.65
CA SER A 108 7.28 10.35 -2.33
C SER A 108 8.10 9.95 -3.57
N SER A 109 7.50 9.20 -4.49
CA SER A 109 8.10 8.80 -5.77
C SER A 109 7.97 9.88 -6.88
N LYS A 110 7.44 11.07 -6.55
CA LYS A 110 7.20 12.20 -7.48
C LYS A 110 6.29 11.86 -8.67
N GLN A 111 5.46 10.83 -8.55
CA GLN A 111 4.45 10.46 -9.54
C GLN A 111 3.18 11.27 -9.30
N LEU A 112 3.28 12.60 -9.44
CA LEU A 112 2.25 13.55 -9.00
C LEU A 112 0.88 13.37 -9.67
N PRO A 113 0.77 13.10 -10.99
CA PRO A 113 -0.55 12.86 -11.60
C PRO A 113 -1.28 11.65 -11.01
N GLN A 114 -0.57 10.54 -10.81
CA GLN A 114 -1.13 9.32 -10.21
C GLN A 114 -1.46 9.52 -8.73
N CYS A 115 -0.59 10.23 -7.99
CA CYS A 115 -0.79 10.62 -6.59
C CYS A 115 -2.11 11.40 -6.42
N ILE A 116 -2.34 12.42 -7.26
CA ILE A 116 -3.56 13.24 -7.25
C ILE A 116 -4.80 12.36 -7.46
N GLU A 117 -4.76 11.41 -8.38
CA GLU A 117 -5.89 10.51 -8.61
C GLU A 117 -6.12 9.57 -7.42
N ALA A 118 -5.07 9.03 -6.80
CA ALA A 118 -5.18 8.20 -5.61
C ALA A 118 -5.85 8.97 -4.44
N TYR A 119 -5.42 10.20 -4.17
CA TYR A 119 -6.06 11.03 -3.14
C TYR A 119 -7.51 11.40 -3.47
N LYS A 120 -7.85 11.62 -4.75
CA LYS A 120 -9.25 11.80 -5.16
C LYS A 120 -10.09 10.56 -4.91
N GLN A 121 -9.56 9.35 -5.20
CA GLN A 121 -10.24 8.09 -4.88
C GLN A 121 -10.45 7.92 -3.38
N SER A 122 -9.44 8.26 -2.56
CA SER A 122 -9.58 8.28 -1.11
C SER A 122 -10.74 9.18 -0.68
N LEU A 123 -10.79 10.44 -1.16
CA LEU A 123 -11.84 11.41 -0.81
C LEU A 123 -13.23 11.05 -1.37
N ARG A 124 -13.34 10.33 -2.49
CA ARG A 124 -14.62 9.78 -2.96
C ARG A 124 -15.19 8.76 -1.97
N ASN A 125 -14.34 8.00 -1.30
CA ASN A 125 -14.72 7.01 -0.30
C ASN A 125 -14.88 7.59 1.10
N ASN A 126 -14.09 8.62 1.48
CA ASN A 126 -14.20 9.35 2.74
C ASN A 126 -14.06 10.87 2.53
N PRO A 127 -15.13 11.58 2.18
CA PRO A 127 -15.09 13.03 1.90
C PRO A 127 -14.70 13.90 3.10
N LYS A 128 -14.74 13.37 4.33
CA LYS A 128 -14.45 14.11 5.57
C LYS A 128 -12.97 14.03 5.97
N ASP A 129 -12.13 13.35 5.21
CA ASP A 129 -10.72 13.21 5.51
C ASP A 129 -9.95 14.49 5.20
N ASN A 130 -9.64 15.25 6.25
CA ASN A 130 -8.92 16.51 6.13
C ASN A 130 -7.44 16.32 5.78
N GLU A 131 -6.82 15.22 6.22
CA GLU A 131 -5.44 14.91 5.93
C GLU A 131 -5.26 14.61 4.44
N THR A 132 -6.10 13.74 3.89
CA THR A 132 -6.08 13.46 2.45
C THR A 132 -6.38 14.70 1.62
N ARG A 133 -7.28 15.59 2.08
CA ARG A 133 -7.58 16.85 1.39
C ARG A 133 -6.37 17.78 1.37
N TYR A 134 -5.65 17.89 2.47
CA TYR A 134 -4.43 18.66 2.55
C TYR A 134 -3.35 18.10 1.62
N ASN A 135 -3.12 16.79 1.65
CA ASN A 135 -2.14 16.11 0.81
C ASN A 135 -2.48 16.25 -0.68
N LEU A 136 -3.75 16.18 -1.05
CA LEU A 136 -4.21 16.43 -2.43
C LEU A 136 -3.87 17.85 -2.87
N ALA A 137 -4.15 18.86 -2.06
CA ALA A 137 -3.84 20.25 -2.39
C ALA A 137 -2.33 20.48 -2.53
N LEU A 138 -1.53 19.85 -1.67
CA LEU A 138 -0.07 19.90 -1.73
C LEU A 138 0.45 19.25 -3.03
N ALA A 139 -0.04 18.07 -3.39
CA ALA A 139 0.35 17.36 -4.61
C ALA A 139 -0.02 18.18 -5.87
N GLN A 140 -1.19 18.81 -5.90
CA GLN A 140 -1.62 19.69 -6.99
C GLN A 140 -0.71 20.92 -7.13
N LYS A 141 -0.31 21.52 -6.01
CA LYS A 141 0.65 22.63 -6.00
C LYS A 141 2.01 22.18 -6.56
N GLN A 142 2.54 21.06 -6.06
CA GLN A 142 3.81 20.51 -6.53
C GLN A 142 3.81 20.23 -8.04
N LEU A 143 2.72 19.70 -8.59
CA LEU A 143 2.57 19.45 -10.02
C LEU A 143 2.59 20.76 -10.82
N LYS A 144 1.87 21.78 -10.34
CA LYS A 144 1.85 23.09 -10.97
C LYS A 144 3.23 23.75 -10.98
N ASP A 145 3.93 23.72 -9.86
CA ASP A 145 5.28 24.27 -9.72
C ASP A 145 6.27 23.55 -10.67
N GLN A 146 6.14 22.22 -10.80
CA GLN A 146 6.93 21.41 -11.72
C GLN A 146 6.69 21.82 -13.19
N GLN A 147 5.44 22.03 -13.59
CA GLN A 147 5.08 22.46 -14.93
C GLN A 147 5.60 23.87 -15.26
N GLN A 148 5.49 24.80 -14.32
CA GLN A 148 6.01 26.17 -14.49
C GLN A 148 7.53 26.19 -14.65
N ASN A 149 8.24 25.37 -13.85
CA ASN A 149 9.70 25.28 -13.93
C ASN A 149 10.15 24.68 -15.29
N GLN A 150 9.41 23.75 -15.86
CA GLN A 150 9.69 23.21 -17.19
C GLN A 150 9.49 24.24 -18.29
N GLN A 151 8.42 25.03 -18.24
CA GLN A 151 8.16 26.10 -19.23
C GLN A 151 9.23 27.21 -19.18
N ASN A 152 9.78 27.51 -18.00
CA ASN A 152 10.83 28.51 -17.85
C ASN A 152 12.23 28.03 -18.29
N GLN A 153 12.39 26.71 -18.52
CA GLN A 153 13.67 26.11 -18.97
C GLN A 153 13.71 25.86 -20.48
N ASP A 154 12.57 25.98 -21.19
CA ASP A 154 12.59 25.95 -22.64
C ASP A 154 13.33 27.19 -23.15
N PRO A 155 14.44 27.02 -23.91
CA PRO A 155 15.15 28.16 -24.46
C PRO A 155 14.19 28.93 -25.36
N VAL A 156 14.04 30.23 -25.10
CA VAL A 156 13.28 31.16 -25.92
C VAL A 156 13.76 30.94 -27.34
N SER A 157 12.90 30.36 -28.19
CA SER A 157 13.15 30.31 -29.61
C SER A 157 13.24 31.78 -30.05
N TYR A 158 14.47 32.27 -30.24
CA TYR A 158 14.70 33.54 -30.90
C TYR A 158 14.19 33.36 -32.32
N THR A 159 12.93 33.73 -32.58
CA THR A 159 12.46 34.00 -33.90
C THR A 159 13.36 35.09 -34.47
N HIS A 160 14.20 34.72 -35.41
CA HIS A 160 15.01 35.61 -36.20
C HIS A 160 14.13 36.79 -36.68
N LEU A 161 14.28 37.94 -36.06
CA LEU A 161 13.91 39.21 -36.67
C LEU A 161 14.83 39.37 -37.90
N THR A 162 14.38 38.90 -39.03
CA THR A 162 14.99 39.28 -40.32
C THR A 162 14.80 40.78 -40.48
N LEU A 163 15.87 41.54 -40.24
CA LEU A 163 15.92 42.94 -40.60
C LEU A 163 15.61 43.08 -42.12
N PRO A 164 14.69 43.97 -42.52
CA PRO A 164 14.47 44.20 -43.92
C PRO A 164 15.75 44.82 -44.53
N THR A 165 16.32 44.15 -45.53
CA THR A 165 17.41 44.66 -46.35
C THR A 165 16.93 45.93 -47.03
N ILE A 166 17.43 47.09 -46.58
CA ILE A 166 17.25 48.37 -47.32
C ILE A 166 18.10 48.29 -48.57
N ARG A 167 17.41 48.14 -49.70
CA ARG A 167 18.02 48.23 -51.03
C ARG A 167 18.21 49.70 -51.33
N LEU A 168 19.47 50.21 -51.29
CA LEU A 168 19.85 51.52 -51.80
C LEU A 168 19.89 51.45 -53.34
N VAL A 169 19.13 52.33 -53.99
CA VAL A 169 19.19 52.63 -55.42
C VAL A 169 20.19 53.77 -55.59
#